data_763fec971fa6f03856c8b704a1d21564
#
_entry.id   763fec971fa6f03856c8b704a1d21564
#
_cell.length_a   1.000
_cell.length_b   1.000
_cell.length_c   1.000
_cell.angle_alpha   90.00
_cell.angle_beta   90.00
_cell.angle_gamma   90.00
#
_symmetry.space_group_name_H-M   'P 1'
#
loop_
_entity.id
_entity.type
_entity.pdbx_description
1 polymer ?
#
loop_
_entity_poly.entity_id
_entity_poly.type
_entity_poly.pdbx_seq_one_letter_code
_entity_poly.pdbx_strand_id
1 'polypeptide(L)'
;MNKQDNLRHYLKIFALKQPKMYDICSIGHITRDKIITPQRTVYMAGGTSFYMSYGISRLPQKVSYQLVTKVGEGQMPEVEKIKQLGLDVICYPSRHTVYFENKYGANSDNRTQRVLAKADPFTVEEMKPLQARIFHLGSLLNDDFSAEVVEFLSEKGLISIDVQGYLREVRGEE
;
A
#
# COMPACT_ATOMS: atom_id res chain seq x y z
N MET A 1 -8.95 46.88 5.27
CA MET A 1 -9.08 45.50 5.74
C MET A 1 -8.69 45.47 7.22
N ASN A 2 -9.60 45.09 8.11
CA ASN A 2 -9.47 45.20 9.56
C ASN A 2 -8.50 44.10 10.07
N LYS A 3 -7.77 44.35 11.19
CA LYS A 3 -6.88 43.36 11.83
C LYS A 3 -7.55 42.01 12.13
N GLN A 4 -8.84 42.02 12.45
CA GLN A 4 -9.64 40.81 12.68
C GLN A 4 -9.88 40.00 11.40
N ASP A 5 -10.07 40.67 10.24
CA ASP A 5 -10.28 39.99 8.95
C ASP A 5 -8.97 39.33 8.47
N ASN A 6 -7.84 39.99 8.68
CA ASN A 6 -6.53 39.42 8.41
C ASN A 6 -6.27 38.18 9.28
N LEU A 7 -6.55 38.25 10.59
CA LEU A 7 -6.35 37.11 11.49
C LEU A 7 -7.24 35.91 11.09
N ARG A 8 -8.51 36.17 10.76
CA ARG A 8 -9.42 35.11 10.25
C ARG A 8 -8.94 34.53 8.94
N HIS A 9 -8.38 35.34 8.06
CA HIS A 9 -7.80 34.87 6.79
C HIS A 9 -6.57 34.00 7.01
N TYR A 10 -5.64 34.41 7.90
CA TYR A 10 -4.49 33.61 8.28
C TYR A 10 -4.88 32.31 8.99
N LEU A 11 -5.87 32.34 9.89
CA LEU A 11 -6.37 31.14 10.56
C LEU A 11 -7.03 30.17 9.58
N LYS A 12 -7.75 30.65 8.57
CA LYS A 12 -8.29 29.81 7.49
C LYS A 12 -7.18 29.19 6.65
N ILE A 13 -6.13 29.95 6.28
CA ILE A 13 -4.99 29.42 5.52
C ILE A 13 -4.22 28.38 6.36
N PHE A 14 -4.08 28.63 7.67
CA PHE A 14 -3.40 27.70 8.57
C PHE A 14 -4.22 26.41 8.78
N ALA A 15 -5.54 26.52 8.92
CA ALA A 15 -6.45 25.37 9.02
C ALA A 15 -6.49 24.53 7.74
N LEU A 16 -6.34 25.16 6.56
CA LEU A 16 -6.27 24.48 5.26
C LEU A 16 -4.93 23.76 5.03
N LYS A 17 -3.91 24.02 5.85
CA LYS A 17 -2.55 23.42 5.74
C LYS A 17 -2.30 22.30 6.74
N GLN A 18 -3.25 21.98 7.63
CA GLN A 18 -3.08 20.82 8.50
C GLN A 18 -3.22 19.55 7.67
N PRO A 19 -2.20 18.69 7.63
CA PRO A 19 -2.30 17.42 6.92
C PRO A 19 -3.45 16.60 7.53
N LYS A 20 -4.24 15.98 6.65
CA LYS A 20 -5.35 15.12 7.08
C LYS A 20 -4.80 13.95 7.91
N MET A 21 -5.26 13.83 9.16
CA MET A 21 -4.95 12.68 10.01
C MET A 21 -5.89 11.52 9.67
N TYR A 22 -5.33 10.37 9.35
CA TYR A 22 -6.09 9.14 9.08
C TYR A 22 -6.11 8.24 10.32
N ASP A 23 -7.15 7.43 10.46
CA ASP A 23 -7.17 6.36 11.47
C ASP A 23 -6.17 5.28 11.10
N ILE A 24 -6.15 4.90 9.80
CA ILE A 24 -5.24 3.89 9.25
C ILE A 24 -4.64 4.40 7.94
N CYS A 25 -3.33 4.34 7.83
CA CYS A 25 -2.60 4.45 6.57
C CYS A 25 -1.99 3.08 6.26
N SER A 26 -2.50 2.41 5.22
CA SER A 26 -1.91 1.16 4.74
C SER A 26 -0.88 1.46 3.67
N ILE A 27 0.34 0.98 3.86
CA ILE A 27 1.46 1.17 2.96
C ILE A 27 1.85 -0.21 2.41
N GLY A 28 1.80 -0.39 1.10
CA GLY A 28 2.16 -1.67 0.49
C GLY A 28 1.86 -1.72 -1.00
N HIS A 29 2.54 -2.62 -1.68
CA HIS A 29 2.43 -2.78 -3.11
C HIS A 29 1.09 -3.42 -3.51
N ILE A 30 0.49 -2.90 -4.59
CA ILE A 30 -0.49 -3.63 -5.37
C ILE A 30 0.28 -4.53 -6.32
N THR A 31 -0.10 -5.81 -6.40
CA THR A 31 0.60 -6.79 -7.23
C THR A 31 -0.15 -7.08 -8.53
N ARG A 32 0.57 -7.66 -9.46
CA ARG A 32 0.03 -8.43 -10.56
C ARG A 32 0.31 -9.91 -10.26
N ASP A 33 -0.74 -10.71 -10.15
CA ASP A 33 -0.62 -12.13 -9.84
C ASP A 33 -1.03 -12.97 -11.05
N LYS A 34 -0.14 -13.87 -11.47
CA LYS A 34 -0.42 -14.94 -12.42
C LYS A 34 -0.71 -16.21 -11.63
N ILE A 35 -1.94 -16.68 -11.68
CA ILE A 35 -2.38 -17.87 -10.97
C ILE A 35 -2.56 -19.00 -11.98
N ILE A 36 -1.79 -20.05 -11.82
CA ILE A 36 -1.80 -21.24 -12.67
C ILE A 36 -2.39 -22.39 -11.87
N THR A 37 -3.47 -22.96 -12.35
CA THR A 37 -4.07 -24.20 -11.85
C THR A 37 -4.07 -25.26 -12.96
N PRO A 38 -4.31 -26.53 -12.67
CA PRO A 38 -4.44 -27.56 -13.72
C PRO A 38 -5.51 -27.25 -14.78
N GLN A 39 -6.51 -26.43 -14.43
CA GLN A 39 -7.65 -26.12 -15.32
C GLN A 39 -7.48 -24.83 -16.11
N ARG A 40 -6.77 -23.83 -15.55
CA ARG A 40 -6.68 -22.50 -16.18
C ARG A 40 -5.54 -21.65 -15.63
N THR A 41 -5.18 -20.64 -16.40
CA THR A 41 -4.33 -19.51 -15.95
C THR A 41 -5.19 -18.26 -15.85
N VAL A 42 -5.06 -17.54 -14.71
CA VAL A 42 -5.78 -16.29 -14.45
C VAL A 42 -4.78 -15.22 -14.05
N TYR A 43 -5.04 -13.97 -14.46
CA TYR A 43 -4.29 -12.80 -14.04
C TYR A 43 -5.20 -11.90 -13.21
N MET A 44 -4.71 -11.44 -12.06
CA MET A 44 -5.48 -10.56 -11.17
C MET A 44 -4.55 -9.65 -10.37
N ALA A 45 -5.13 -8.57 -9.84
CA ALA A 45 -4.44 -7.75 -8.85
C ALA A 45 -4.48 -8.43 -7.48
N GLY A 46 -3.48 -8.15 -6.66
CA GLY A 46 -3.36 -8.67 -5.32
C GLY A 46 -2.55 -7.75 -4.41
N GLY A 47 -2.05 -8.31 -3.32
CA GLY A 47 -1.29 -7.62 -2.29
C GLY A 47 -2.12 -7.32 -1.04
N THR A 48 -1.48 -7.33 0.13
CA THR A 48 -2.15 -7.11 1.43
C THR A 48 -2.91 -5.80 1.45
N SER A 49 -2.26 -4.70 1.06
CA SER A 49 -2.85 -3.37 1.03
C SER A 49 -4.00 -3.24 0.02
N PHE A 50 -3.95 -4.00 -1.09
CA PHE A 50 -5.05 -4.08 -2.06
C PHE A 50 -6.30 -4.69 -1.42
N TYR A 51 -6.20 -5.87 -0.83
CA TYR A 51 -7.33 -6.54 -0.20
C TYR A 51 -7.83 -5.80 1.03
N MET A 52 -6.94 -5.20 1.83
CA MET A 52 -7.32 -4.37 2.97
C MET A 52 -8.16 -3.17 2.51
N SER A 53 -7.80 -2.50 1.42
CA SER A 53 -8.58 -1.39 0.86
C SER A 53 -10.02 -1.80 0.53
N TYR A 54 -10.20 -2.95 -0.13
CA TYR A 54 -11.54 -3.48 -0.40
C TYR A 54 -12.30 -3.87 0.87
N GLY A 55 -11.61 -4.43 1.87
CA GLY A 55 -12.20 -4.77 3.18
C GLY A 55 -12.71 -3.51 3.89
N ILE A 56 -11.84 -2.51 4.03
CA ILE A 56 -12.17 -1.22 4.69
C ILE A 56 -13.35 -0.53 3.99
N SER A 57 -13.39 -0.52 2.64
CA SER A 57 -14.47 0.12 1.90
C SER A 57 -15.86 -0.46 2.16
N ARG A 58 -15.93 -1.67 2.71
CA ARG A 58 -17.18 -2.40 3.01
C ARG A 58 -17.56 -2.40 4.49
N LEU A 59 -16.75 -1.78 5.35
CA LEU A 59 -17.09 -1.70 6.76
C LEU A 59 -18.33 -0.81 6.97
N PRO A 60 -19.25 -1.19 7.87
CA PRO A 60 -20.44 -0.40 8.18
C PRO A 60 -20.07 0.92 8.89
N GLN A 61 -18.96 0.94 9.63
CA GLN A 61 -18.42 2.12 10.27
C GLN A 61 -17.37 2.75 9.35
N LYS A 62 -17.46 4.07 9.19
CA LYS A 62 -16.47 4.82 8.40
C LYS A 62 -15.16 4.92 9.16
N VAL A 63 -14.12 4.31 8.62
CA VAL A 63 -12.73 4.44 9.04
C VAL A 63 -12.06 5.44 8.10
N SER A 64 -11.40 6.44 8.65
CA SER A 64 -10.58 7.36 7.84
C SER A 64 -9.33 6.63 7.38
N TYR A 65 -9.29 6.24 6.11
CA TYR A 65 -8.29 5.35 5.56
C TYR A 65 -7.55 5.98 4.39
N GLN A 66 -6.25 5.73 4.33
CA GLN A 66 -5.39 6.08 3.21
C GLN A 66 -4.61 4.86 2.75
N LEU A 67 -4.56 4.64 1.44
CA LEU A 67 -3.64 3.71 0.81
C LEU A 67 -2.42 4.47 0.27
N VAL A 68 -1.23 3.97 0.57
CA VAL A 68 0.02 4.37 -0.08
C VAL A 68 0.59 3.15 -0.80
N THR A 69 0.79 3.28 -2.10
CA THR A 69 1.25 2.16 -2.92
C THR A 69 2.26 2.60 -3.98
N LYS A 70 2.92 1.64 -4.58
CA LYS A 70 3.77 1.80 -5.77
C LYS A 70 3.40 0.78 -6.81
N VAL A 71 3.29 1.23 -8.06
CA VAL A 71 3.05 0.35 -9.20
C VAL A 71 3.80 0.85 -10.43
N GLY A 72 4.13 -0.04 -11.34
CA GLY A 72 4.52 0.31 -12.69
C GLY A 72 3.33 0.82 -13.51
N GLU A 73 3.58 1.52 -14.60
CA GLU A 73 2.58 2.20 -15.43
C GLU A 73 1.39 1.31 -15.83
N GLY A 74 1.64 0.06 -16.21
CA GLY A 74 0.61 -0.88 -16.65
C GLY A 74 -0.40 -1.30 -15.57
N GLN A 75 -0.18 -0.98 -14.28
CA GLN A 75 -1.05 -1.36 -13.17
C GLN A 75 -1.89 -0.18 -12.63
N MET A 76 -1.76 1.01 -13.18
CA MET A 76 -2.54 2.18 -12.80
C MET A 76 -4.06 1.97 -12.83
N PRO A 77 -4.66 1.19 -13.76
CA PRO A 77 -6.10 0.92 -13.73
C PRO A 77 -6.60 0.30 -12.42
N GLU A 78 -5.78 -0.52 -11.75
CA GLU A 78 -6.16 -1.13 -10.46
C GLU A 78 -6.13 -0.10 -9.32
N VAL A 79 -5.23 0.87 -9.38
CA VAL A 79 -5.18 2.01 -8.44
C VAL A 79 -6.45 2.85 -8.59
N GLU A 80 -6.88 3.14 -9.82
CA GLU A 80 -8.09 3.91 -10.08
C GLU A 80 -9.36 3.20 -9.59
N LYS A 81 -9.43 1.88 -9.68
CA LYS A 81 -10.54 1.12 -9.08
C LYS A 81 -10.64 1.32 -7.56
N ILE A 82 -9.49 1.36 -6.85
CA ILE A 82 -9.50 1.63 -5.40
C ILE A 82 -9.96 3.07 -5.12
N LYS A 83 -9.52 4.05 -5.90
CA LYS A 83 -10.00 5.45 -5.76
C LYS A 83 -11.52 5.54 -5.97
N GLN A 84 -12.08 4.77 -6.92
CA GLN A 84 -13.53 4.71 -7.17
C GLN A 84 -14.33 4.13 -5.99
N LEU A 85 -13.68 3.44 -5.03
CA LEU A 85 -14.31 3.04 -3.77
C LEU A 85 -14.47 4.21 -2.78
N GLY A 86 -14.00 5.41 -3.14
CA GLY A 86 -14.05 6.60 -2.29
C GLY A 86 -12.92 6.65 -1.25
N LEU A 87 -11.84 5.88 -1.46
CA LEU A 87 -10.67 5.87 -0.58
C LEU A 87 -9.61 6.86 -1.07
N ASP A 88 -8.88 7.45 -0.12
CA ASP A 88 -7.73 8.29 -0.43
C ASP A 88 -6.52 7.42 -0.79
N VAL A 89 -5.92 7.68 -1.95
CA VAL A 89 -4.80 6.90 -2.47
C VAL A 89 -3.66 7.81 -2.89
N ILE A 90 -2.47 7.54 -2.35
CA ILE A 90 -1.20 8.04 -2.86
C ILE A 90 -0.54 6.88 -3.62
N CYS A 91 -0.24 7.11 -4.88
CA CYS A 91 0.48 6.15 -5.71
C CYS A 91 1.79 6.77 -6.19
N TYR A 92 2.90 6.25 -5.72
CA TYR A 92 4.22 6.61 -6.23
C TYR A 92 4.57 5.77 -7.46
N PRO A 93 5.32 6.31 -8.41
CA PRO A 93 5.81 5.54 -9.54
C PRO A 93 6.82 4.48 -9.08
N SER A 94 6.83 3.35 -9.79
CA SER A 94 7.83 2.31 -9.66
C SER A 94 8.25 1.82 -11.04
N ARG A 95 9.50 1.37 -11.15
CA ARG A 95 10.02 0.79 -12.40
C ARG A 95 9.17 -0.41 -12.84
N HIS A 96 8.78 -1.24 -11.89
CA HIS A 96 7.94 -2.42 -12.10
C HIS A 96 6.84 -2.49 -11.05
N THR A 97 5.79 -3.25 -11.35
CA THR A 97 4.82 -3.73 -10.36
C THR A 97 5.31 -5.06 -9.82
N VAL A 98 5.13 -5.32 -8.53
CA VAL A 98 5.40 -6.65 -7.97
C VAL A 98 4.57 -7.68 -8.76
N TYR A 99 5.26 -8.67 -9.32
CA TYR A 99 4.63 -9.69 -10.15
C TYR A 99 4.93 -11.08 -9.61
N PHE A 100 3.89 -11.73 -9.11
CA PHE A 100 3.96 -13.11 -8.63
C PHE A 100 3.39 -14.09 -9.64
N GLU A 101 4.07 -15.23 -9.80
CA GLU A 101 3.51 -16.42 -10.40
C GLU A 101 3.20 -17.43 -9.30
N ASN A 102 1.95 -17.77 -9.13
CA ASN A 102 1.44 -18.74 -8.15
C ASN A 102 0.98 -19.99 -8.92
N LYS A 103 1.70 -21.08 -8.81
CA LYS A 103 1.37 -22.34 -9.48
C LYS A 103 0.87 -23.35 -8.46
N TYR A 104 -0.35 -23.80 -8.64
CA TYR A 104 -1.01 -24.83 -7.83
C TYR A 104 -0.99 -26.18 -8.56
N GLY A 105 -0.68 -27.23 -7.82
CA GLY A 105 -0.76 -28.61 -8.31
C GLY A 105 -2.19 -29.17 -8.28
N ALA A 106 -2.33 -30.49 -8.47
CA ALA A 106 -3.60 -31.17 -8.31
C ALA A 106 -4.14 -31.05 -6.88
N ASN A 107 -3.25 -31.03 -5.88
CA ASN A 107 -3.59 -30.63 -4.51
C ASN A 107 -3.39 -29.11 -4.39
N SER A 108 -4.48 -28.38 -4.08
CA SER A 108 -4.48 -26.91 -3.92
C SER A 108 -3.62 -26.42 -2.75
N ASP A 109 -3.30 -27.27 -1.78
CA ASP A 109 -2.44 -26.92 -0.65
C ASP A 109 -0.96 -26.82 -1.07
N ASN A 110 -0.60 -27.45 -2.19
CA ASN A 110 0.75 -27.41 -2.74
C ASN A 110 0.85 -26.27 -3.77
N ARG A 111 1.44 -25.16 -3.32
CA ARG A 111 1.70 -23.99 -4.15
C ARG A 111 3.20 -23.74 -4.27
N THR A 112 3.67 -23.51 -5.48
CA THR A 112 4.95 -22.85 -5.72
C THR A 112 4.70 -21.38 -6.07
N GLN A 113 5.58 -20.50 -5.57
CA GLN A 113 5.48 -19.07 -5.86
C GLN A 113 6.82 -18.57 -6.40
N ARG A 114 6.77 -17.83 -7.50
CA ARG A 114 7.93 -17.16 -8.09
C ARG A 114 7.69 -15.65 -8.09
N VAL A 115 8.75 -14.87 -7.88
CA VAL A 115 8.77 -13.43 -8.05
C VAL A 115 9.30 -13.13 -9.44
N LEU A 116 8.45 -12.69 -10.35
CA LEU A 116 8.81 -12.39 -11.74
C LEU A 116 9.28 -10.95 -11.91
N ALA A 117 8.84 -10.05 -11.05
CA ALA A 117 9.33 -8.68 -10.98
C ALA A 117 9.12 -8.11 -9.56
N LYS A 118 9.99 -7.19 -9.15
CA LYS A 118 9.89 -6.44 -7.91
C LYS A 118 9.57 -4.98 -8.21
N ALA A 119 8.75 -4.36 -7.36
CA ALA A 119 8.62 -2.91 -7.33
C ALA A 119 9.78 -2.27 -6.55
N ASP A 120 9.97 -0.97 -6.73
CA ASP A 120 10.94 -0.22 -5.95
C ASP A 120 10.50 -0.15 -4.48
N PRO A 121 11.41 -0.32 -3.48
CA PRO A 121 11.08 -0.26 -2.08
C PRO A 121 10.55 1.11 -1.66
N PHE A 122 9.81 1.17 -0.56
CA PHE A 122 9.36 2.43 0.03
C PHE A 122 10.52 3.17 0.72
N THR A 123 10.51 4.49 0.64
CA THR A 123 11.57 5.36 1.17
C THR A 123 11.05 6.28 2.28
N VAL A 124 11.95 6.72 3.17
CA VAL A 124 11.61 7.69 4.23
C VAL A 124 11.03 8.99 3.66
N GLU A 125 11.57 9.48 2.52
CA GLU A 125 11.08 10.71 1.88
C GLU A 125 9.60 10.62 1.51
N GLU A 126 9.17 9.48 1.01
CA GLU A 126 7.77 9.23 0.65
C GLU A 126 6.85 9.12 1.88
N MET A 127 7.41 8.77 3.04
CA MET A 127 6.68 8.65 4.30
C MET A 127 6.53 9.99 5.04
N LYS A 128 7.37 10.98 4.76
CA LYS A 128 7.36 12.29 5.44
C LYS A 128 5.98 12.96 5.48
N PRO A 129 5.21 13.04 4.39
CA PRO A 129 3.93 13.73 4.39
C PRO A 129 2.79 12.98 5.07
N LEU A 130 2.97 11.69 5.37
CA LEU A 130 1.91 10.83 5.88
C LEU A 130 1.58 11.16 7.34
N GLN A 131 0.29 11.14 7.68
CA GLN A 131 -0.21 11.34 9.04
C GLN A 131 -1.31 10.31 9.33
N ALA A 132 -1.06 9.41 10.27
CA ALA A 132 -2.05 8.42 10.67
C ALA A 132 -1.85 8.00 12.14
N ARG A 133 -2.91 7.46 12.75
CA ARG A 133 -2.84 6.83 14.08
C ARG A 133 -2.16 5.47 14.00
N ILE A 134 -2.44 4.72 12.92
CA ILE A 134 -1.89 3.39 12.66
C ILE A 134 -1.31 3.39 11.26
N PHE A 135 -0.03 3.04 11.12
CA PHE A 135 0.61 2.70 9.87
C PHE A 135 0.66 1.18 9.72
N HIS A 136 -0.10 0.66 8.76
CA HIS A 136 -0.09 -0.78 8.45
C HIS A 136 0.85 -1.03 7.28
N LEU A 137 1.92 -1.77 7.54
CA LEU A 137 2.94 -2.14 6.55
C LEU A 137 2.57 -3.50 5.94
N GLY A 138 2.01 -3.47 4.74
CA GLY A 138 1.62 -4.65 3.97
C GLY A 138 2.79 -5.24 3.19
N SER A 139 3.82 -5.71 3.91
CA SER A 139 5.03 -6.27 3.32
C SER A 139 4.73 -7.55 2.55
N LEU A 140 5.20 -7.61 1.30
CA LEU A 140 5.11 -8.78 0.42
C LEU A 140 6.46 -9.47 0.23
N LEU A 141 7.53 -8.68 0.26
CA LEU A 141 8.93 -9.11 0.15
C LEU A 141 9.73 -8.50 1.30
N ASN A 142 10.83 -9.13 1.65
CA ASN A 142 11.67 -8.73 2.78
C ASN A 142 12.40 -7.40 2.59
N ASP A 143 12.44 -6.89 1.37
CA ASP A 143 13.07 -5.63 0.98
C ASP A 143 12.06 -4.50 0.66
N ASP A 144 10.76 -4.70 0.89
CA ASP A 144 9.74 -3.66 0.67
C ASP A 144 9.94 -2.44 1.59
N PHE A 145 10.36 -2.66 2.84
CA PHE A 145 10.59 -1.65 3.86
C PHE A 145 11.94 -1.83 4.53
N SER A 146 12.76 -0.81 4.49
CA SER A 146 13.99 -0.77 5.31
C SER A 146 13.66 -0.56 6.80
N ALA A 147 14.59 -0.96 7.68
CA ALA A 147 14.46 -0.67 9.11
C ALA A 147 14.28 0.82 9.40
N GLU A 148 14.97 1.68 8.64
CA GLU A 148 14.86 3.14 8.76
C GLU A 148 13.44 3.65 8.48
N VAL A 149 12.74 3.08 7.48
CA VAL A 149 11.33 3.42 7.19
C VAL A 149 10.42 3.01 8.33
N VAL A 150 10.62 1.83 8.90
CA VAL A 150 9.83 1.33 10.04
C VAL A 150 10.06 2.21 11.27
N GLU A 151 11.31 2.53 11.58
CA GLU A 151 11.69 3.42 12.69
C GLU A 151 11.06 4.80 12.53
N PHE A 152 11.23 5.43 11.37
CA PHE A 152 10.65 6.74 11.07
C PHE A 152 9.12 6.77 11.25
N LEU A 153 8.41 5.76 10.78
CA LEU A 153 6.95 5.69 10.93
C LEU A 153 6.53 5.40 12.38
N SER A 154 7.34 4.65 13.14
CA SER A 154 7.06 4.35 14.55
C SER A 154 7.08 5.58 15.44
N GLU A 155 7.84 6.62 15.07
CA GLU A 155 7.83 7.91 15.76
C GLU A 155 6.56 8.73 15.48
N LYS A 156 5.82 8.40 14.41
CA LYS A 156 4.63 9.13 13.96
C LYS A 156 3.31 8.50 14.40
N GLY A 157 3.29 7.18 14.65
CA GLY A 157 2.07 6.46 15.04
C GLY A 157 2.33 5.00 15.36
N LEU A 158 1.28 4.26 15.65
CA LEU A 158 1.37 2.82 15.89
C LEU A 158 1.72 2.08 14.60
N ILE A 159 2.60 1.09 14.71
CA ILE A 159 2.98 0.23 13.59
C ILE A 159 2.24 -1.11 13.68
N SER A 160 1.64 -1.51 12.58
CA SER A 160 1.09 -2.84 12.32
C SER A 160 1.80 -3.43 11.10
N ILE A 161 2.27 -4.66 11.17
CA ILE A 161 3.08 -5.26 10.10
C ILE A 161 2.45 -6.58 9.67
N ASP A 162 2.26 -6.75 8.35
CA ASP A 162 2.08 -8.08 7.77
C ASP A 162 3.47 -8.73 7.66
N VAL A 163 3.69 -9.75 8.47
CA VAL A 163 5.01 -10.41 8.57
C VAL A 163 5.32 -11.32 7.37
N GLN A 164 4.36 -11.57 6.47
CA GLN A 164 4.55 -12.54 5.38
C GLN A 164 5.76 -12.22 4.49
N GLY A 165 6.03 -10.93 4.22
CA GLY A 165 7.18 -10.50 3.44
C GLY A 165 8.50 -10.86 4.11
N TYR A 166 8.59 -10.66 5.41
CA TYR A 166 9.79 -10.95 6.20
C TYR A 166 10.04 -12.46 6.36
N LEU A 167 9.01 -13.29 6.21
CA LEU A 167 9.12 -14.75 6.26
C LEU A 167 9.43 -15.38 4.88
N ARG A 168 9.47 -14.55 3.83
CA ARG A 168 9.81 -15.00 2.47
C ARG A 168 11.28 -14.80 2.19
N GLU A 169 11.91 -15.83 1.69
CA GLU A 169 13.24 -15.79 1.13
C GLU A 169 13.15 -15.94 -0.39
N VAL A 170 13.60 -14.93 -1.12
CA VAL A 170 13.72 -15.03 -2.59
C VAL A 170 15.06 -15.65 -2.91
N ARG A 171 15.06 -16.87 -3.50
CA ARG A 171 16.25 -17.60 -3.90
C ARG A 171 16.42 -17.55 -5.41
N GLY A 172 17.61 -17.10 -5.86
CA GLY A 172 17.94 -16.98 -7.27
C GLY A 172 17.36 -15.72 -7.93
N GLU A 173 17.71 -15.55 -9.20
CA GLU A 173 17.17 -14.48 -10.06
C GLU A 173 15.99 -14.94 -10.92
N GLU A 174 15.50 -16.16 -10.69
CA GLU A 174 14.34 -16.72 -11.38
C GLU A 174 13.08 -16.69 -10.52
#